data_5c054b0dd0690b63b3369dfc042f3557
#
_entry.id   5c054b0dd0690b63b3369dfc042f3557
#
_cell.length_a   1.000
_cell.length_b   1.000
_cell.length_c   1.000
_cell.angle_alpha   90.00
_cell.angle_beta   90.00
_cell.angle_gamma   90.00
#
_symmetry.space_group_name_H-M   'P 1'
#
loop_
_entity.id
_entity.type
_entity.pdbx_description
1 polymer ?
#
loop_
_entity_poly.entity_id
_entity_poly.type
_entity_poly.pdbx_seq_one_letter_code
_entity_poly.pdbx_strand_id
1 'polypeptide(L)'
;MEYFITFIDDYSRYGYVYLLKHKSEALKKFKNYKTEVEKQLGRPIKSINNDRGGEYEVFDEFYKGEGIRHIYTMPYKPQQNGIAKRRNRTLMEMSRSVMAYSQLPLSFWGEALTTANYLLHKVNTKSKDLTPYEYWTGHKPDLSNLRVWGYKSMY
;
A
#
# COMPACT_ATOMS: atom_id res chain seq x y z
N MET A 1 -10.43 13.92 -2.24
CA MET A 1 -10.07 12.72 -1.46
C MET A 1 -9.17 13.14 -0.34
N GLU A 2 -9.45 12.72 0.90
CA GLU A 2 -8.77 13.26 2.09
C GLU A 2 -7.91 12.22 2.81
N TYR A 3 -8.13 10.96 2.53
CA TYR A 3 -7.47 9.85 3.23
C TYR A 3 -6.96 8.79 2.25
N PHE A 4 -6.07 7.97 2.72
CA PHE A 4 -5.67 6.75 2.03
C PHE A 4 -5.48 5.59 3.00
N ILE A 5 -5.61 4.37 2.52
CA ILE A 5 -5.29 3.16 3.25
C ILE A 5 -4.33 2.31 2.42
N THR A 6 -3.41 1.64 3.10
CA THR A 6 -2.44 0.74 2.48
C THR A 6 -2.59 -0.67 3.03
N PHE A 7 -2.47 -1.66 2.15
CA PHE A 7 -2.35 -3.07 2.51
C PHE A 7 -1.03 -3.58 1.95
N ILE A 8 -0.20 -4.14 2.80
CA ILE A 8 1.17 -4.55 2.46
C ILE A 8 1.36 -6.01 2.83
N ASP A 9 1.87 -6.79 1.89
CA ASP A 9 2.27 -8.16 2.14
C ASP A 9 3.62 -8.19 2.86
N ASP A 10 3.66 -8.87 4.00
CA ASP A 10 4.85 -8.92 4.86
C ASP A 10 6.03 -9.62 4.21
N TYR A 11 5.79 -10.60 3.35
CA TYR A 11 6.84 -11.36 2.69
C TYR A 11 7.43 -10.59 1.50
N SER A 12 6.59 -10.21 0.55
CA SER A 12 7.04 -9.56 -0.69
C SER A 12 7.29 -8.06 -0.54
N ARG A 13 6.69 -7.42 0.45
CA ARG A 13 6.58 -5.95 0.58
C ARG A 13 5.77 -5.29 -0.54
N TYR A 14 5.05 -6.08 -1.32
CA TYR A 14 4.12 -5.55 -2.30
C TYR A 14 2.94 -4.89 -1.61
N GLY A 15 2.59 -3.69 -2.03
CA GLY A 15 1.57 -2.88 -1.35
C GLY A 15 0.52 -2.34 -2.30
N TYR A 16 -0.71 -2.28 -1.79
CA TYR A 16 -1.84 -1.64 -2.45
C TYR A 16 -2.18 -0.35 -1.72
N VAL A 17 -2.51 0.69 -2.47
CA VAL A 17 -2.94 1.99 -1.95
C VAL A 17 -4.34 2.27 -2.48
N TYR A 18 -5.24 2.60 -1.58
CA TYR A 18 -6.60 3.03 -1.92
C TYR A 18 -6.87 4.42 -1.38
N LEU A 19 -7.40 5.29 -2.22
CA LEU A 19 -7.85 6.62 -1.84
C LEU A 19 -9.26 6.55 -1.27
N LEU A 20 -9.50 7.31 -0.21
CA LEU A 20 -10.77 7.36 0.50
C LEU A 20 -11.29 8.80 0.57
N LYS A 21 -12.58 8.99 0.45
CA LYS A 21 -13.26 10.24 0.81
C LYS A 21 -13.52 10.29 2.31
N HIS A 22 -13.95 9.16 2.86
CA HIS A 22 -14.25 8.99 4.28
C HIS A 22 -13.56 7.74 4.82
N LYS A 23 -13.13 7.79 6.07
CA LYS A 23 -12.49 6.65 6.74
C LYS A 23 -13.38 5.41 6.81
N SER A 24 -14.70 5.60 6.88
CA SER A 24 -15.69 4.51 6.87
C SER A 24 -15.67 3.64 5.61
N GLU A 25 -15.03 4.10 4.52
CA GLU A 25 -14.88 3.32 3.29
C GLU A 25 -13.77 2.25 3.39
N ALA A 26 -12.98 2.26 4.47
CA ALA A 26 -11.82 1.41 4.62
C ALA A 26 -12.15 -0.10 4.52
N LEU A 27 -13.24 -0.55 5.16
CA LEU A 27 -13.68 -1.94 5.06
C LEU A 27 -14.06 -2.35 3.64
N LYS A 28 -14.74 -1.46 2.91
CA LYS A 28 -15.09 -1.71 1.50
C LYS A 28 -13.81 -1.87 0.66
N LYS A 29 -12.81 -1.02 0.89
CA LYS A 29 -11.52 -1.12 0.18
C LYS A 29 -10.77 -2.40 0.55
N PHE A 30 -10.83 -2.82 1.81
CA PHE A 30 -10.26 -4.09 2.22
C PHE A 30 -10.93 -5.29 1.52
N LYS A 31 -12.24 -5.30 1.39
CA LYS A 31 -12.98 -6.35 0.65
C LYS A 31 -12.54 -6.40 -0.82
N ASN A 32 -12.36 -5.26 -1.46
CA ASN A 32 -11.86 -5.18 -2.83
C ASN A 32 -10.44 -5.75 -2.92
N TYR A 33 -9.55 -5.30 -2.03
CA TYR A 33 -8.18 -5.83 -1.93
C TYR A 33 -8.15 -7.34 -1.74
N LYS A 34 -8.92 -7.86 -0.77
CA LYS A 34 -9.03 -9.29 -0.50
C LYS A 34 -9.43 -10.07 -1.75
N THR A 35 -10.47 -9.64 -2.43
CA THR A 35 -10.97 -10.29 -3.64
C THR A 35 -9.92 -10.32 -4.75
N GLU A 36 -9.25 -9.20 -4.98
CA GLU A 36 -8.22 -9.06 -6.01
C GLU A 36 -7.01 -9.95 -5.72
N VAL A 37 -6.46 -9.85 -4.51
CA VAL A 37 -5.24 -10.55 -4.11
C VAL A 37 -5.45 -12.06 -4.05
N GLU A 38 -6.57 -12.52 -3.50
CA GLU A 38 -6.88 -13.96 -3.44
C GLU A 38 -7.06 -14.57 -4.82
N LYS A 39 -7.63 -13.82 -5.77
CA LYS A 39 -7.73 -14.25 -7.17
C LYS A 39 -6.37 -14.29 -7.85
N GLN A 40 -5.52 -13.28 -7.65
CA GLN A 40 -4.19 -13.23 -8.24
C GLN A 40 -3.27 -14.34 -7.74
N LEU A 41 -3.30 -14.61 -6.44
CA LEU A 41 -2.41 -15.58 -5.80
C LEU A 41 -2.97 -16.99 -5.70
N GLY A 42 -4.26 -17.18 -5.92
CA GLY A 42 -4.94 -18.46 -5.72
C GLY A 42 -4.90 -18.95 -4.27
N ARG A 43 -4.75 -18.05 -3.31
CA ARG A 43 -4.63 -18.34 -1.88
C ARG A 43 -5.43 -17.34 -1.05
N PRO A 44 -6.08 -17.79 0.04
CA PRO A 44 -6.81 -16.89 0.93
C PRO A 44 -5.86 -16.08 1.82
N ILE A 45 -6.29 -14.88 2.21
CA ILE A 45 -5.65 -14.11 3.28
C ILE A 45 -5.91 -14.83 4.61
N LYS A 46 -4.84 -15.21 5.30
CA LYS A 46 -4.92 -15.96 6.56
C LYS A 46 -4.88 -15.08 7.80
N SER A 47 -4.16 -13.99 7.73
CA SER A 47 -3.98 -13.09 8.88
C SER A 47 -3.76 -11.65 8.45
N ILE A 48 -4.16 -10.74 9.31
CA ILE A 48 -3.95 -9.30 9.17
C ILE A 48 -3.33 -8.76 10.44
N ASN A 49 -2.36 -7.88 10.27
CA ASN A 49 -1.71 -7.15 11.35
C ASN A 49 -1.98 -5.65 11.18
N ASN A 50 -2.53 -5.02 12.21
CA ASN A 50 -2.72 -3.57 12.24
C ASN A 50 -2.68 -3.02 13.68
N ASP A 51 -2.65 -1.69 13.80
CA ASP A 51 -2.76 -1.00 15.08
C ASP A 51 -4.19 -1.10 15.65
N ARG A 52 -4.30 -1.04 16.97
CA ARG A 52 -5.58 -0.84 17.65
C ARG A 52 -6.04 0.60 17.43
N GLY A 53 -6.99 0.80 16.53
CA GLY A 53 -7.75 2.05 16.40
C GLY A 53 -9.23 1.78 16.65
N GLY A 54 -9.94 2.67 17.30
CA GLY A 54 -11.35 2.50 17.65
C GLY A 54 -12.33 2.35 16.46
N GLU A 55 -11.83 2.47 15.25
CA GLU A 55 -12.60 2.30 14.01
C GLU A 55 -12.66 0.83 13.52
N TYR A 56 -12.02 -0.10 14.25
CA TYR A 56 -11.78 -1.47 13.75
C TYR A 56 -12.75 -2.53 14.26
N GLU A 57 -13.76 -2.21 15.05
CA GLU A 57 -14.77 -3.18 15.49
C GLU A 57 -15.50 -3.83 14.31
N VAL A 58 -15.84 -3.03 13.30
CA VAL A 58 -16.50 -3.50 12.06
C VAL A 58 -15.60 -4.44 11.26
N PHE A 59 -14.29 -4.22 11.31
CA PHE A 59 -13.32 -5.11 10.70
C PHE A 59 -13.20 -6.44 11.42
N ASP A 60 -13.28 -6.44 12.77
CA ASP A 60 -13.17 -7.66 13.57
C ASP A 60 -14.31 -8.64 13.29
N GLU A 61 -15.53 -8.14 13.15
CA GLU A 61 -16.67 -8.97 12.75
C GLU A 61 -16.45 -9.59 11.36
N PHE A 62 -15.98 -8.77 10.41
CA PHE A 62 -15.70 -9.25 9.06
C PHE A 62 -14.58 -10.30 9.06
N TYR A 63 -13.48 -10.07 9.78
CA TYR A 63 -12.36 -11.01 9.85
C TYR A 63 -12.79 -12.34 10.46
N LYS A 64 -13.59 -12.32 11.52
CA LYS A 64 -14.15 -13.54 12.15
C LYS A 64 -15.04 -14.30 11.17
N GLY A 65 -15.90 -13.63 10.42
CA GLY A 65 -16.79 -14.23 9.44
C GLY A 65 -16.04 -14.90 8.28
N GLU A 66 -14.89 -14.34 7.89
CA GLU A 66 -14.03 -14.84 6.81
C GLU A 66 -12.93 -15.81 7.29
N GLY A 67 -12.84 -16.09 8.57
CA GLY A 67 -11.79 -16.93 9.14
C GLY A 67 -10.38 -16.31 9.09
N ILE A 68 -10.30 -15.00 9.01
CA ILE A 68 -9.03 -14.26 8.99
C ILE A 68 -8.61 -13.98 10.43
N ARG A 69 -7.37 -14.38 10.78
CA ARG A 69 -6.81 -14.08 12.09
C ARG A 69 -6.36 -12.63 12.18
N HIS A 70 -6.94 -11.90 13.11
CA HIS A 70 -6.52 -10.54 13.42
C HIS A 70 -5.40 -10.56 14.47
N ILE A 71 -4.24 -10.00 14.12
CA ILE A 71 -3.08 -9.87 14.99
C ILE A 71 -2.96 -8.41 15.40
N TYR A 72 -3.25 -8.12 16.66
CA TYR A 72 -3.07 -6.78 17.21
C TYR A 72 -1.61 -6.53 17.56
N THR A 73 -1.10 -5.39 17.16
CA THR A 73 0.21 -4.92 17.60
C THR A 73 0.15 -4.59 19.09
N MET A 74 1.01 -5.24 19.87
CA MET A 74 1.09 -4.92 21.30
C MET A 74 1.68 -3.52 21.51
N PRO A 75 1.18 -2.75 22.51
CA PRO A 75 1.64 -1.38 22.77
C PRO A 75 3.14 -1.26 23.00
N TYR A 76 3.78 -2.34 23.48
CA TYR A 76 5.20 -2.39 23.82
C TYR A 76 6.08 -3.06 22.77
N LYS A 77 5.53 -3.44 21.60
CA LYS A 77 6.28 -4.02 20.49
C LYS A 77 6.03 -3.26 19.17
N PRO A 78 6.53 -2.02 19.06
CA PRO A 78 6.29 -1.18 17.87
C PRO A 78 6.88 -1.78 16.59
N GLN A 79 7.77 -2.76 16.69
CA GLN A 79 8.39 -3.43 15.54
C GLN A 79 7.39 -4.24 14.71
N GLN A 80 6.30 -4.72 15.29
CA GLN A 80 5.31 -5.56 14.59
C GLN A 80 4.53 -4.80 13.50
N ASN A 81 4.38 -3.46 13.64
CA ASN A 81 3.75 -2.61 12.64
C ASN A 81 4.73 -1.65 11.93
N GLY A 82 6.01 -1.84 12.15
CA GLY A 82 7.05 -0.96 11.60
C GLY A 82 7.11 -0.97 10.07
N ILE A 83 6.72 -2.08 9.44
CA ILE A 83 6.69 -2.22 7.97
C ILE A 83 5.66 -1.27 7.36
N ALA A 84 4.42 -1.31 7.83
CA ALA A 84 3.35 -0.46 7.34
C ALA A 84 3.63 1.03 7.61
N LYS A 85 4.12 1.36 8.81
CA LYS A 85 4.47 2.73 9.18
C LYS A 85 5.60 3.31 8.33
N ARG A 86 6.66 2.53 8.10
CA ARG A 86 7.76 2.94 7.22
C ARG A 86 7.30 3.11 5.78
N ARG A 87 6.49 2.17 5.28
CA ARG A 87 5.93 2.25 3.94
C ARG A 87 5.10 3.51 3.75
N ASN A 88 4.20 3.81 4.67
CA ASN A 88 3.35 4.99 4.60
C ASN A 88 4.16 6.29 4.66
N ARG A 89 5.20 6.34 5.51
CA ARG A 89 6.13 7.48 5.54
C ARG A 89 6.81 7.67 4.19
N THR A 90 7.40 6.62 3.63
CA THR A 90 8.09 6.69 2.33
C THR A 90 7.14 7.11 1.21
N LEU A 91 5.92 6.57 1.19
CA LEU A 91 4.89 6.98 0.23
C LEU A 91 4.58 8.47 0.31
N MET A 92 4.40 8.99 1.53
CA MET A 92 4.12 10.41 1.74
C MET A 92 5.29 11.31 1.34
N GLU A 93 6.52 10.92 1.69
CA GLU A 93 7.74 11.65 1.33
C GLU A 93 7.93 11.68 -0.19
N MET A 94 7.79 10.56 -0.86
CA MET A 94 7.88 10.48 -2.33
C MET A 94 6.78 11.30 -3.00
N SER A 95 5.54 11.22 -2.53
CA SER A 95 4.42 12.00 -3.08
C SER A 95 4.65 13.49 -2.95
N ARG A 96 5.15 13.95 -1.80
CA ARG A 96 5.51 15.36 -1.60
C ARG A 96 6.62 15.79 -2.54
N SER A 97 7.66 14.99 -2.70
CA SER A 97 8.77 15.28 -3.62
C SER A 97 8.30 15.36 -5.08
N VAL A 98 7.47 14.42 -5.50
CA VAL A 98 6.87 14.41 -6.84
C VAL A 98 6.04 15.66 -7.08
N MET A 99 5.18 16.04 -6.13
CA MET A 99 4.34 17.22 -6.25
C MET A 99 5.17 18.52 -6.28
N ALA A 100 6.18 18.63 -5.42
CA ALA A 100 7.06 19.80 -5.37
C ALA A 100 7.85 19.96 -6.68
N TYR A 101 8.38 18.86 -7.23
CA TYR A 101 9.16 18.90 -8.46
C TYR A 101 8.30 19.22 -9.69
N SER A 102 7.10 18.67 -9.77
CA SER A 102 6.21 18.83 -10.93
C SER A 102 5.43 20.15 -10.93
N GLN A 103 5.38 20.86 -9.79
CA GLN A 103 4.56 22.07 -9.60
C GLN A 103 3.06 21.83 -9.90
N LEU A 104 2.59 20.62 -9.76
CA LEU A 104 1.19 20.27 -9.98
C LEU A 104 0.29 20.76 -8.83
N PRO A 105 -0.97 21.08 -9.12
CA PRO A 105 -1.95 21.43 -8.08
C PRO A 105 -2.13 20.29 -7.05
N LEU A 106 -2.45 20.65 -5.81
CA LEU A 106 -2.69 19.69 -4.73
C LEU A 106 -3.76 18.65 -5.05
N SER A 107 -4.68 18.93 -5.99
CA SER A 107 -5.67 17.96 -6.45
C SER A 107 -5.06 16.68 -7.03
N PHE A 108 -3.81 16.73 -7.49
CA PHE A 108 -3.08 15.58 -8.03
C PHE A 108 -2.33 14.74 -6.99
N TRP A 109 -2.52 15.02 -5.68
CA TRP A 109 -1.80 14.27 -4.66
C TRP A 109 -2.10 12.77 -4.68
N GLY A 110 -3.34 12.39 -5.04
CA GLY A 110 -3.75 10.99 -5.15
C GLY A 110 -3.00 10.26 -6.26
N GLU A 111 -2.83 10.89 -7.41
CA GLU A 111 -2.04 10.37 -8.52
C GLU A 111 -0.55 10.29 -8.16
N ALA A 112 -0.03 11.28 -7.45
CA ALA A 112 1.33 11.25 -6.95
C ALA A 112 1.55 10.08 -5.97
N LEU A 113 0.59 9.82 -5.09
CA LEU A 113 0.64 8.73 -4.13
C LEU A 113 0.61 7.36 -4.82
N THR A 114 -0.28 7.15 -5.78
CA THR A 114 -0.36 5.90 -6.55
C THR A 114 0.88 5.68 -7.40
N THR A 115 1.44 6.73 -7.98
CA THR A 115 2.72 6.68 -8.72
C THR A 115 3.87 6.32 -7.80
N ALA A 116 3.96 6.91 -6.61
CA ALA A 116 4.96 6.56 -5.61
C ALA A 116 4.88 5.07 -5.22
N ASN A 117 3.66 4.55 -5.01
CA ASN A 117 3.46 3.13 -4.73
C ASN A 117 3.93 2.24 -5.88
N TYR A 118 3.60 2.60 -7.11
CA TYR A 118 4.05 1.89 -8.31
C TYR A 118 5.58 1.85 -8.41
N LEU A 119 6.26 2.97 -8.15
CA LEU A 119 7.72 3.04 -8.17
C LEU A 119 8.35 2.21 -7.06
N LEU A 120 7.76 2.22 -5.86
CA LEU A 120 8.27 1.43 -4.73
C LEU A 120 8.22 -0.08 -4.96
N HIS A 121 7.35 -0.57 -5.83
CA HIS A 121 7.35 -1.98 -6.22
C HIS A 121 8.56 -2.36 -7.08
N LYS A 122 9.15 -1.40 -7.77
CA LYS A 122 10.22 -1.62 -8.76
C LYS A 122 11.63 -1.37 -8.22
N VAL A 123 11.78 -1.03 -6.96
CA VAL A 123 13.06 -0.83 -6.30
C VAL A 123 13.30 -1.86 -5.20
N ASN A 124 14.54 -2.29 -5.06
CA ASN A 124 14.90 -3.24 -4.01
C ASN A 124 14.76 -2.60 -2.63
N THR A 125 14.28 -3.36 -1.68
CA THR A 125 14.35 -2.98 -0.28
C THR A 125 15.70 -3.42 0.30
N LYS A 126 16.19 -2.69 1.32
CA LYS A 126 17.50 -3.01 1.95
C LYS A 126 17.62 -4.43 2.52
N SER A 127 16.49 -5.07 2.81
CA SER A 127 16.41 -6.38 3.45
C SER A 127 16.06 -7.52 2.51
N LYS A 128 15.93 -7.25 1.21
CA LYS A 128 15.46 -8.23 0.22
C LYS A 128 16.31 -8.18 -1.06
N ASP A 129 16.61 -9.33 -1.62
CA ASP A 129 17.42 -9.46 -2.84
C ASP A 129 16.67 -9.08 -4.11
N LEU A 130 15.35 -9.29 -4.12
CA LEU A 130 14.48 -8.98 -5.23
C LEU A 130 13.56 -7.80 -4.91
N THR A 131 13.02 -7.18 -5.95
CA THR A 131 12.02 -6.12 -5.79
C THR A 131 10.69 -6.70 -5.28
N PRO A 132 9.83 -5.89 -4.65
CA PRO A 132 8.46 -6.32 -4.30
C PRO A 132 7.69 -6.86 -5.51
N TYR A 133 7.87 -6.25 -6.67
CA TYR A 133 7.26 -6.69 -7.92
C TYR A 133 7.69 -8.11 -8.31
N GLU A 134 9.00 -8.42 -8.23
CA GLU A 134 9.54 -9.74 -8.55
C GLU A 134 9.02 -10.82 -7.59
N TYR A 135 8.96 -10.52 -6.28
CA TYR A 135 8.38 -11.44 -5.29
C TYR A 135 6.89 -11.71 -5.54
N TRP A 136 6.16 -10.69 -5.99
CA TRP A 136 4.71 -10.80 -6.18
C TRP A 136 4.32 -11.47 -7.49
N THR A 137 4.99 -11.12 -8.58
CA THR A 137 4.65 -11.57 -9.94
C THR A 137 5.50 -12.72 -10.45
N GLY A 138 6.69 -12.94 -9.88
CA GLY A 138 7.69 -13.88 -10.38
C GLY A 138 8.47 -13.37 -11.59
N HIS A 139 8.27 -12.12 -12.02
CA HIS A 139 8.91 -11.53 -13.20
C HIS A 139 9.66 -10.26 -12.85
N LYS A 140 10.71 -9.95 -13.61
CA LYS A 140 11.40 -8.66 -13.50
C LYS A 140 10.49 -7.52 -13.96
N PRO A 141 10.51 -6.37 -13.27
CA PRO A 141 9.72 -5.22 -13.71
C PRO A 141 10.27 -4.63 -15.00
N ASP A 142 9.37 -4.24 -15.90
CA ASP A 142 9.73 -3.41 -17.05
C ASP A 142 9.91 -1.96 -16.59
N LEU A 143 11.10 -1.42 -16.81
CA LEU A 143 11.47 -0.05 -16.46
C LEU A 143 11.45 0.89 -17.68
N SER A 144 11.21 0.38 -18.89
CA SER A 144 11.27 1.15 -20.14
C SER A 144 10.28 2.31 -20.19
N ASN A 145 9.16 2.18 -19.50
CA ASN A 145 8.09 3.17 -19.44
C ASN A 145 8.25 4.21 -18.30
N LEU A 146 9.31 4.11 -17.50
CA LEU A 146 9.56 5.09 -16.45
C LEU A 146 10.00 6.42 -17.06
N ARG A 147 9.37 7.50 -16.62
CA ARG A 147 9.69 8.87 -16.99
C ARG A 147 9.79 9.72 -15.72
N VAL A 148 10.51 10.82 -15.82
CA VAL A 148 10.54 11.81 -14.75
C VAL A 148 9.15 12.39 -14.58
N TRP A 149 8.63 12.39 -13.37
CA TRP A 149 7.32 12.95 -13.07
C TRP A 149 7.27 14.45 -13.40
N GLY A 150 6.20 14.88 -14.06
CA GLY A 150 6.04 16.29 -14.45
C GLY A 150 6.85 16.69 -15.68
N TYR A 151 7.48 15.73 -16.38
CA TYR A 151 8.12 16.01 -17.65
C TYR A 151 7.09 16.48 -18.67
N LYS A 152 7.27 17.68 -19.18
CA LYS A 152 6.47 18.18 -20.30
C LYS A 152 7.00 17.55 -21.58
N SER A 153 6.21 16.73 -22.25
CA SER A 153 6.52 16.35 -23.61
C SER A 153 6.43 17.60 -24.48
N MET A 154 7.51 18.00 -25.07
CA MET A 154 7.47 18.99 -26.15
C MET A 154 7.02 18.24 -27.40
N TYR A 155 5.86 18.61 -27.92
CA TYR A 155 5.42 18.23 -29.25
C TYR A 155 6.03 19.20 -30.26
#